data_b8a0bbf1847cae7651d2bd193209362f
#
_entry.id   b8a0bbf1847cae7651d2bd193209362f
#
_cell.length_a   1.000
_cell.length_b   1.000
_cell.length_c   1.000
_cell.angle_alpha   90.00
_cell.angle_beta   90.00
_cell.angle_gamma   90.00
#
_symmetry.space_group_name_H-M   'P 1'
#
loop_
_entity.id
_entity.type
_entity.pdbx_description
1 polymer ?
#
loop_
_entity_poly.entity_id
_entity_poly.type
_entity_poly.pdbx_seq_one_letter_code
_entity_poly.pdbx_strand_id
1 'polypeptide(L)'
;DNPAVEGAGRQASAHLIVGLDGEVVQCLPLNEMAYAVRSRNPDTISIEVCHPDETGKFSDTTYNTLVKLTAWLLQQKGLTPDHVIRHFDCDGKYCPLYYVEHEDAWNKLKQDIADYYYANPNIQ
;
A
#
# COMPACT_ATOMS: atom_id res chain seq x y z
N ASP A 1 -5.89 5.74 -11.09
CA ASP A 1 -5.90 6.27 -11.20
C ASP A 1 -5.70 6.68 -11.69
N ASN A 2 -5.76 6.53 -11.80
CA ASN A 2 -5.42 7.10 -12.12
C ASN A 2 -5.52 8.00 -12.18
N PRO A 3 -5.29 8.09 -12.07
CA PRO A 3 -5.25 9.03 -11.88
C PRO A 3 -5.37 9.92 -12.14
N ALA A 4 -5.44 10.00 -12.25
CA ALA A 4 -5.64 10.72 -12.42
C ALA A 4 -5.45 11.61 -12.77
N VAL A 5 -5.65 11.81 -13.02
CA VAL A 5 -5.47 12.73 -13.38
C VAL A 5 -5.93 13.82 -13.16
N GLU A 6 -6.05 14.44 -12.70
CA GLU A 6 -6.60 15.20 -12.41
C GLU A 6 -6.22 16.38 -12.67
N GLY A 7 -6.20 16.82 -13.34
CA GLY A 7 -6.16 17.96 -13.76
C GLY A 7 -5.25 18.94 -13.37
N ALA A 8 -5.07 19.25 -12.46
CA ALA A 8 -4.38 20.36 -11.96
C ALA A 8 -2.90 20.31 -12.18
N GLY A 9 -2.52 19.70 -13.20
CA GLY A 9 -1.14 19.65 -13.56
C GLY A 9 -0.32 18.68 -12.76
N ARG A 10 -0.86 18.19 -11.65
CA ARG A 10 -0.15 17.27 -10.86
C ARG A 10 -1.08 16.16 -10.56
N GLN A 11 -0.77 14.97 -10.95
CA GLN A 11 -1.63 13.83 -10.74
C GLN A 11 -1.08 12.95 -9.63
N ALA A 12 -1.96 12.40 -8.81
CA ALA A 12 -1.58 11.37 -7.87
C ALA A 12 -1.26 10.11 -8.65
N SER A 13 -0.25 9.37 -8.19
CA SER A 13 0.15 8.14 -8.81
C SER A 13 0.66 7.17 -7.75
N ALA A 14 0.64 5.89 -8.08
CA ALA A 14 1.17 4.85 -7.23
C ALA A 14 1.97 3.88 -8.07
N HIS A 15 2.88 3.14 -7.44
CA HIS A 15 3.63 2.10 -8.15
C HIS A 15 2.73 0.92 -8.45
N LEU A 16 1.90 0.55 -7.50
CA LEU A 16 1.09 -0.66 -7.56
C LEU A 16 -0.33 -0.36 -7.09
N ILE A 17 -1.28 -1.09 -7.65
CA ILE A 17 -2.67 -1.03 -7.21
C ILE A 17 -3.11 -2.46 -6.90
N VAL A 18 -3.77 -2.65 -5.75
CA VAL A 18 -4.46 -3.90 -5.43
C VAL A 18 -5.95 -3.67 -5.62
N GLY A 19 -6.56 -4.43 -6.52
CA GLY A 19 -7.96 -4.26 -6.86
C GLY A 19 -8.91 -5.02 -5.97
N LEU A 20 -10.21 -4.89 -6.24
CA LEU A 20 -11.27 -5.46 -5.43
C LEU A 20 -11.26 -6.99 -5.43
N ASP A 21 -10.77 -7.60 -6.50
CA ASP A 21 -10.68 -9.04 -6.62
C ASP A 21 -9.31 -9.59 -6.22
N GLY A 22 -8.48 -8.74 -5.62
CA GLY A 22 -7.14 -9.12 -5.21
C GLY A 22 -6.12 -9.11 -6.33
N GLU A 23 -6.46 -8.57 -7.49
CA GLU A 23 -5.52 -8.46 -8.59
C GLU A 23 -4.51 -7.34 -8.33
N VAL A 24 -3.31 -7.50 -8.86
CA VAL A 24 -2.24 -6.51 -8.70
C VAL A 24 -1.92 -5.91 -10.07
N VAL A 25 -1.93 -4.58 -10.13
CA VAL A 25 -1.57 -3.86 -11.35
C VAL A 25 -0.34 -3.01 -11.05
N GLN A 26 0.70 -3.17 -11.84
CA GLN A 26 1.89 -2.33 -11.73
C GLN A 26 1.74 -1.14 -12.68
N CYS A 27 1.77 0.06 -12.11
CA CYS A 27 1.57 1.29 -12.86
C CYS A 27 2.89 1.98 -13.19
N LEU A 28 3.88 1.83 -12.32
CA LEU A 28 5.20 2.42 -12.49
C LEU A 28 6.26 1.40 -12.14
N PRO A 29 7.43 1.45 -12.78
CA PRO A 29 8.57 0.66 -12.30
C PRO A 29 8.89 1.01 -10.85
N LEU A 30 9.30 0.01 -10.09
CA LEU A 30 9.50 0.19 -8.65
C LEU A 30 10.63 1.16 -8.31
N ASN A 31 11.51 1.43 -9.26
CA ASN A 31 12.62 2.36 -9.06
C ASN A 31 12.30 3.79 -9.52
N GLU A 32 11.07 4.05 -9.97
CA GLU A 32 10.65 5.40 -10.32
C GLU A 32 9.89 6.04 -9.18
N MET A 33 9.94 7.37 -9.13
CA MET A 33 9.22 8.12 -8.10
C MET A 33 7.74 8.19 -8.43
N ALA A 34 6.89 7.86 -7.46
CA ALA A 34 5.45 8.06 -7.57
C ALA A 34 5.06 9.37 -6.88
N TYR A 35 3.96 9.98 -7.31
CA TYR A 35 3.43 11.19 -6.70
C TYR A 35 2.27 10.83 -5.79
N ALA A 36 2.55 10.13 -4.69
CA ALA A 36 1.54 9.60 -3.81
C ALA A 36 1.59 10.16 -2.39
N VAL A 37 2.79 10.46 -1.89
CA VAL A 37 2.98 10.84 -0.49
C VAL A 37 3.81 12.11 -0.34
N ARG A 38 3.71 13.00 -1.29
CA ARG A 38 4.32 14.34 -1.26
C ARG A 38 5.83 14.27 -0.99
N SER A 39 6.28 14.80 0.14
CA SER A 39 7.70 14.90 0.44
C SER A 39 8.41 13.55 0.55
N ARG A 40 7.66 12.47 0.73
CA ARG A 40 8.24 11.13 0.83
C ARG A 40 8.23 10.38 -0.50
N ASN A 41 7.75 11.02 -1.60
CA ASN A 41 7.74 10.38 -2.91
C ASN A 41 9.10 9.80 -3.33
N PRO A 42 10.24 10.49 -3.12
CA PRO A 42 11.51 9.99 -3.61
C PRO A 42 11.99 8.69 -2.94
N ASP A 43 11.53 8.38 -1.74
CA ASP A 43 12.06 7.24 -1.00
C ASP A 43 11.00 6.22 -0.61
N THR A 44 9.84 6.21 -1.31
CA THR A 44 8.79 5.27 -0.99
C THR A 44 8.33 4.48 -2.21
N ILE A 45 7.83 3.28 -1.96
CA ILE A 45 7.04 2.53 -2.92
C ILE A 45 5.61 2.60 -2.47
N SER A 46 4.72 3.06 -3.35
CA SER A 46 3.34 3.34 -3.03
C SER A 46 2.42 2.27 -3.56
N ILE A 47 1.55 1.77 -2.70
CA ILE A 47 0.51 0.82 -3.07
C ILE A 47 -0.83 1.48 -2.82
N GLU A 48 -1.65 1.55 -3.85
CA GLU A 48 -3.04 1.99 -3.70
C GLU A 48 -3.92 0.77 -3.59
N VAL A 49 -4.85 0.77 -2.64
CA VAL A 49 -5.67 -0.39 -2.34
C VAL A 49 -7.14 -0.02 -2.54
N CYS A 50 -7.80 -0.74 -3.43
CA CYS A 50 -9.22 -0.53 -3.66
C CYS A 50 -10.05 -1.10 -2.52
N HIS A 51 -11.18 -0.47 -2.25
CA HIS A 51 -12.10 -0.92 -1.21
C HIS A 51 -13.53 -0.86 -1.73
N PRO A 52 -14.41 -1.77 -1.28
CA PRO A 52 -15.73 -1.92 -1.89
C PRO A 52 -16.74 -0.87 -1.49
N ASP A 53 -16.51 -0.16 -0.39
CA ASP A 53 -17.48 0.82 0.08
C ASP A 53 -16.78 2.00 0.76
N GLU A 54 -17.59 2.95 1.23
CA GLU A 54 -17.07 4.21 1.76
C GLU A 54 -16.42 4.10 3.12
N THR A 55 -16.52 2.95 3.79
CA THR A 55 -15.80 2.74 5.04
C THR A 55 -14.30 2.62 4.82
N GLY A 56 -13.90 2.25 3.61
CA GLY A 56 -12.50 2.05 3.27
C GLY A 56 -11.94 0.70 3.71
N LYS A 57 -12.75 -0.15 4.32
CA LYS A 57 -12.29 -1.47 4.74
C LYS A 57 -12.05 -2.35 3.53
N PHE A 58 -10.91 -3.05 3.50
CA PHE A 58 -10.57 -3.93 2.38
C PHE A 58 -11.39 -5.21 2.43
N SER A 59 -11.76 -5.73 1.25
CA SER A 59 -12.34 -7.08 1.18
C SER A 59 -11.28 -8.11 1.59
N ASP A 60 -11.74 -9.31 1.95
CA ASP A 60 -10.82 -10.37 2.36
C ASP A 60 -9.81 -10.71 1.26
N THR A 61 -10.29 -10.76 0.00
CA THR A 61 -9.42 -11.06 -1.14
C THR A 61 -8.36 -9.99 -1.32
N THR A 62 -8.77 -8.73 -1.27
CA THR A 62 -7.84 -7.60 -1.38
C THR A 62 -6.85 -7.60 -0.22
N TYR A 63 -7.34 -7.83 0.98
CA TYR A 63 -6.50 -7.87 2.18
C TYR A 63 -5.41 -8.94 2.06
N ASN A 64 -5.81 -10.16 1.68
CA ASN A 64 -4.85 -11.26 1.55
C ASN A 64 -3.80 -10.98 0.50
N THR A 65 -4.19 -10.41 -0.64
CA THR A 65 -3.24 -10.02 -1.68
C THR A 65 -2.28 -8.96 -1.17
N LEU A 66 -2.81 -7.96 -0.46
CA LEU A 66 -2.00 -6.87 0.08
C LEU A 66 -0.94 -7.39 1.05
N VAL A 67 -1.31 -8.31 1.93
CA VAL A 67 -0.38 -8.89 2.90
C VAL A 67 0.78 -9.56 2.15
N LYS A 68 0.46 -10.40 1.17
CA LYS A 68 1.48 -11.14 0.42
C LYS A 68 2.35 -10.22 -0.43
N LEU A 69 1.74 -9.26 -1.10
CA LEU A 69 2.45 -8.30 -1.94
C LEU A 69 3.41 -7.45 -1.12
N THR A 70 2.94 -6.96 0.02
CA THR A 70 3.76 -6.11 0.86
C THR A 70 4.96 -6.88 1.41
N ALA A 71 4.75 -8.10 1.87
CA ALA A 71 5.86 -8.93 2.34
C ALA A 71 6.88 -9.19 1.23
N TRP A 72 6.40 -9.47 0.02
CA TRP A 72 7.27 -9.68 -1.13
C TRP A 72 8.11 -8.42 -1.43
N LEU A 73 7.46 -7.25 -1.44
CA LEU A 73 8.16 -6.00 -1.70
C LEU A 73 9.24 -5.72 -0.66
N LEU A 74 8.93 -5.96 0.60
CA LEU A 74 9.91 -5.77 1.68
C LEU A 74 11.15 -6.63 1.43
N GLN A 75 10.94 -7.88 1.03
CA GLN A 75 12.07 -8.78 0.75
C GLN A 75 12.85 -8.34 -0.47
N GLN A 76 12.16 -7.89 -1.52
CA GLN A 76 12.83 -7.42 -2.73
C GLN A 76 13.71 -6.21 -2.46
N LYS A 77 13.33 -5.38 -1.50
CA LYS A 77 14.07 -4.15 -1.17
C LYS A 77 14.99 -4.30 0.03
N GLY A 78 15.08 -5.49 0.60
CA GLY A 78 15.93 -5.72 1.77
C GLY A 78 15.43 -5.00 3.01
N LEU A 79 14.13 -4.79 3.13
CA LEU A 79 13.50 -4.10 4.25
C LEU A 79 12.79 -5.07 5.17
N THR A 80 12.45 -4.60 6.36
CA THR A 80 11.72 -5.37 7.37
C THR A 80 10.31 -4.81 7.54
N PRO A 81 9.38 -5.57 8.17
CA PRO A 81 7.99 -5.13 8.28
C PRO A 81 7.77 -3.80 9.00
N ASP A 82 8.72 -3.36 9.82
CA ASP A 82 8.60 -2.06 10.47
C ASP A 82 8.72 -0.87 9.52
N HIS A 83 9.06 -1.12 8.26
CA HIS A 83 9.10 -0.06 7.23
C HIS A 83 7.75 0.17 6.56
N VAL A 84 6.71 -0.59 6.92
CA VAL A 84 5.38 -0.41 6.35
C VAL A 84 4.69 0.74 7.05
N ILE A 85 4.29 1.76 6.28
CA ILE A 85 3.62 2.94 6.82
C ILE A 85 2.38 3.25 5.98
N ARG A 86 1.49 4.06 6.56
CA ARG A 86 0.32 4.59 5.86
C ARG A 86 0.66 5.95 5.25
N HIS A 87 -0.11 6.37 4.26
CA HIS A 87 -0.03 7.75 3.78
C HIS A 87 -0.21 8.72 4.96
N PHE A 88 -1.12 8.41 5.86
CA PHE A 88 -1.36 9.19 7.06
C PHE A 88 -0.08 9.45 7.86
N ASP A 89 0.78 8.45 7.95
CA ASP A 89 2.04 8.56 8.70
C ASP A 89 3.05 9.49 8.03
N CYS A 90 2.86 9.76 6.73
CA CYS A 90 3.75 10.63 5.98
C CYS A 90 3.34 12.10 6.06
N ASP A 91 2.07 12.40 5.83
CA ASP A 91 1.64 13.80 5.71
C ASP A 91 0.27 14.09 6.35
N GLY A 92 -0.30 13.15 7.07
CA GLY A 92 -1.54 13.36 7.81
C GLY A 92 -2.83 13.15 7.03
N LYS A 93 -2.74 12.78 5.75
CA LYS A 93 -3.93 12.47 4.98
C LYS A 93 -4.56 11.17 5.50
N TYR A 94 -5.89 11.17 5.68
CA TYR A 94 -6.60 9.99 6.18
C TYR A 94 -6.67 8.90 5.11
N CYS A 95 -5.55 8.25 4.86
CA CYS A 95 -5.40 7.21 3.88
C CYS A 95 -4.43 6.15 4.42
N PRO A 96 -4.79 4.90 4.40
CA PRO A 96 -6.09 4.32 4.02
C PRO A 96 -7.13 4.56 5.12
N LEU A 97 -8.29 5.06 4.73
CA LEU A 97 -9.27 5.59 5.67
C LEU A 97 -9.61 4.66 6.83
N TYR A 98 -10.04 3.43 6.53
CA TYR A 98 -10.46 2.51 7.57
C TYR A 98 -9.33 2.25 8.58
N TYR A 99 -8.10 2.15 8.09
CA TYR A 99 -6.93 1.79 8.90
C TYR A 99 -6.29 3.00 9.58
N VAL A 100 -6.80 4.19 9.32
CA VAL A 100 -6.50 5.39 10.10
C VAL A 100 -7.54 5.53 11.22
N GLU A 101 -8.81 5.29 10.90
CA GLU A 101 -9.89 5.40 11.86
C GLU A 101 -9.92 4.23 12.84
N HIS A 102 -9.32 3.10 12.49
CA HIS A 102 -9.32 1.89 13.32
C HIS A 102 -7.87 1.45 13.54
N GLU A 103 -7.25 2.01 14.55
CA GLU A 103 -5.83 1.76 14.85
C GLU A 103 -5.56 0.28 15.12
N ASP A 104 -6.49 -0.41 15.76
CA ASP A 104 -6.37 -1.84 16.01
C ASP A 104 -6.37 -2.66 14.71
N ALA A 105 -7.16 -2.25 13.72
CA ALA A 105 -7.15 -2.91 12.41
C ALA A 105 -5.83 -2.67 11.67
N TRP A 106 -5.27 -1.48 11.80
CA TRP A 106 -3.96 -1.18 11.23
C TRP A 106 -2.87 -2.03 11.87
N ASN A 107 -2.90 -2.14 13.19
CA ASN A 107 -1.92 -2.96 13.91
C ASN A 107 -2.03 -4.44 13.52
N LYS A 108 -3.27 -4.92 13.31
CA LYS A 108 -3.47 -6.29 12.86
C LYS A 108 -2.93 -6.49 11.44
N LEU A 109 -3.15 -5.54 10.56
CA LEU A 109 -2.62 -5.62 9.19
C LEU A 109 -1.10 -5.71 9.20
N LYS A 110 -0.45 -4.86 9.99
CA LYS A 110 1.00 -4.91 10.12
C LYS A 110 1.47 -6.25 10.69
N GLN A 111 0.74 -6.78 11.65
CA GLN A 111 1.09 -8.07 12.24
C GLN A 111 0.94 -9.20 11.22
N ASP A 112 -0.13 -9.17 10.42
CA ASP A 112 -0.35 -10.18 9.40
C ASP A 112 0.75 -10.14 8.34
N ILE A 113 1.19 -8.94 7.97
CA ILE A 113 2.31 -8.78 7.03
C ILE A 113 3.59 -9.35 7.63
N ALA A 114 3.86 -9.04 8.89
CA ALA A 114 5.06 -9.54 9.57
C ALA A 114 5.02 -11.07 9.68
N ASP A 115 3.87 -11.64 10.04
CA ASP A 115 3.73 -13.08 10.17
C ASP A 115 4.00 -13.78 8.85
N TYR A 116 3.45 -13.26 7.76
CA TYR A 116 3.68 -13.84 6.44
C TYR A 116 5.13 -13.68 6.00
N TYR A 117 5.71 -12.51 6.24
CA TYR A 117 7.09 -12.20 5.89
C TYR A 117 8.07 -13.17 6.57
N TYR A 118 7.91 -13.40 7.89
CA TYR A 118 8.82 -14.25 8.63
C TYR A 118 8.56 -15.73 8.39
N ALA A 119 7.32 -16.11 8.05
CA ALA A 119 7.01 -17.49 7.72
C ALA A 119 7.45 -17.88 6.30
N ASN A 120 7.72 -16.91 5.44
CA ASN A 120 8.06 -17.13 4.03
C ASN A 120 9.30 -16.32 3.65
N PRO A 121 10.50 -16.73 4.09
CA PRO A 121 11.70 -15.91 3.93
C PRO A 121 12.18 -15.72 2.50
N ASN A 122 11.68 -16.51 1.56
CA ASN A 122 12.09 -16.40 0.16
C ASN A 122 10.86 -16.40 -0.75
N ILE A 123 10.03 -15.36 -0.63
CA ILE A 123 8.83 -15.26 -1.45
C ILE A 123 9.21 -15.06 -2.90
N GLN A 124 8.60 -15.84 -3.77
CA GLN A 124 8.83 -15.78 -5.22
C GLN A 124 7.79 -14.94 -5.93
#